data_ac989f63e142bf52ac7fbc9be9412995
#
_entry.id   ac989f63e142bf52ac7fbc9be9412995
#
_cell.length_a   1.000
_cell.length_b   1.000
_cell.length_c   1.000
_cell.angle_alpha   90.00
_cell.angle_beta   90.00
_cell.angle_gamma   90.00
#
_symmetry.space_group_name_H-M   'P 1'
#
loop_
_entity.id
_entity.type
_entity.pdbx_description
1 polymer ?
#
loop_
_entity_poly.entity_id
_entity_poly.type
_entity_poly.pdbx_seq_one_letter_code
_entity_poly.pdbx_strand_id
1 'polypeptide(L)'
;VSTEQSGPFVLGDTVNITASAKYLVGGGLADSAVHWVVTPSRASYAPPGWPGFGFDNNFDFYQWMEERRLNQVDFKEGQKTLTGTTGSDGSSTLAVKFISTPYPVPMSYQCQATVADVNRQTWTDTTSIVVSPSDLCVGIKKDKPYYLEGDLVNLEFVACDLNGKLKSGTPIDVELKQLDSEQKATTSKSSLTIASEPAKLQFRLAKSTTSFSCSATARDAGSRVATAVEQASI
;
A
#
# COMPACT_ATOMS: atom_id res chain seq x y z
N VAL A 1 -12.53 -15.48 11.93
CA VAL A 1 -12.54 -15.05 10.53
C VAL A 1 -11.19 -15.32 9.91
N SER A 2 -11.15 -15.85 8.71
CA SER A 2 -9.93 -16.21 8.01
C SER A 2 -10.07 -15.98 6.51
N THR A 3 -8.94 -15.98 5.80
CA THR A 3 -8.90 -16.04 4.33
C THR A 3 -8.38 -17.40 3.89
N GLU A 4 -8.89 -17.93 2.79
CA GLU A 4 -8.41 -19.19 2.20
C GLU A 4 -7.11 -18.98 1.40
N GLN A 5 -6.80 -17.76 1.05
CA GLN A 5 -5.66 -17.38 0.22
C GLN A 5 -4.61 -16.64 1.07
N SER A 6 -3.35 -17.00 0.89
CA SER A 6 -2.24 -16.22 1.45
C SER A 6 -1.88 -15.07 0.50
N GLY A 7 -1.83 -13.83 1.02
CA GLY A 7 -1.33 -12.67 0.28
C GLY A 7 0.17 -12.77 -0.08
N PRO A 8 0.71 -11.77 -0.72
CA PRO A 8 0.11 -10.45 -0.95
C PRO A 8 -0.90 -10.43 -2.11
N PHE A 9 -1.96 -9.63 -1.95
CA PHE A 9 -2.98 -9.43 -2.97
C PHE A 9 -2.70 -8.16 -3.77
N VAL A 10 -3.23 -8.13 -5.00
CA VAL A 10 -3.05 -7.00 -5.91
C VAL A 10 -4.42 -6.44 -6.32
N LEU A 11 -4.43 -5.16 -6.63
CA LEU A 11 -5.62 -4.50 -7.16
C LEU A 11 -6.14 -5.25 -8.41
N GLY A 12 -7.40 -5.64 -8.37
CA GLY A 12 -8.06 -6.50 -9.36
C GLY A 12 -8.36 -7.90 -8.84
N ASP A 13 -7.69 -8.36 -7.79
CA ASP A 13 -7.93 -9.66 -7.19
C ASP A 13 -9.30 -9.73 -6.49
N THR A 14 -9.84 -10.95 -6.44
CA THR A 14 -10.98 -11.29 -5.59
C THR A 14 -10.49 -12.16 -4.45
N VAL A 15 -10.78 -11.75 -3.22
CA VAL A 15 -10.41 -12.49 -2.01
C VAL A 15 -11.66 -13.02 -1.33
N ASN A 16 -11.65 -14.31 -1.03
CA ASN A 16 -12.70 -14.96 -0.25
C ASN A 16 -12.34 -14.91 1.22
N ILE A 17 -13.22 -14.32 2.02
CA ILE A 17 -13.08 -14.16 3.46
C ILE A 17 -14.17 -14.97 4.13
N THR A 18 -13.81 -15.95 4.96
CA THR A 18 -14.76 -16.88 5.57
C THR A 18 -14.82 -16.63 7.08
N ALA A 19 -16.03 -16.41 7.58
CA ALA A 19 -16.36 -16.48 9.00
C ALA A 19 -16.90 -17.88 9.32
N SER A 20 -16.43 -18.48 10.41
CA SER A 20 -16.93 -19.75 10.89
C SER A 20 -17.42 -19.63 12.33
N ALA A 21 -18.69 -19.90 12.54
CA ALA A 21 -19.34 -19.88 13.84
C ALA A 21 -19.75 -21.29 14.23
N LYS A 22 -19.30 -21.75 15.40
CA LYS A 22 -19.54 -23.11 15.90
C LYS A 22 -19.91 -23.09 17.38
N TYR A 23 -20.77 -24.02 17.78
CA TYR A 23 -21.07 -24.24 19.19
C TYR A 23 -19.85 -24.87 19.91
N LEU A 24 -19.69 -24.57 21.18
CA LEU A 24 -18.62 -25.16 22.03
C LEU A 24 -18.68 -26.68 22.11
N VAL A 25 -19.88 -27.24 22.00
CA VAL A 25 -20.11 -28.71 22.01
C VAL A 25 -19.97 -29.35 20.63
N GLY A 26 -19.60 -28.57 19.61
CA GLY A 26 -19.52 -29.00 18.22
C GLY A 26 -20.76 -28.66 17.41
N GLY A 27 -20.64 -28.74 16.08
CA GLY A 27 -21.68 -28.34 15.13
C GLY A 27 -21.61 -26.87 14.74
N GLY A 28 -21.97 -26.60 13.48
CA GLY A 28 -22.03 -25.24 12.92
C GLY A 28 -23.26 -24.49 13.41
N LEU A 29 -23.14 -23.18 13.55
CA LEU A 29 -24.27 -22.29 13.78
C LEU A 29 -24.93 -21.99 12.43
N ALA A 30 -25.90 -22.83 12.02
CA ALA A 30 -26.57 -22.73 10.73
C ALA A 30 -27.59 -21.59 10.69
N ASP A 31 -27.85 -21.08 9.47
CA ASP A 31 -28.90 -20.10 9.13
C ASP A 31 -28.85 -18.81 10.00
N SER A 32 -27.69 -18.49 10.54
CA SER A 32 -27.49 -17.35 11.41
C SER A 32 -27.10 -16.10 10.61
N ALA A 33 -27.65 -14.95 11.01
CA ALA A 33 -27.34 -13.68 10.36
C ALA A 33 -25.87 -13.31 10.57
N VAL A 34 -25.20 -12.93 9.50
CA VAL A 34 -23.83 -12.43 9.51
C VAL A 34 -23.82 -10.99 9.01
N HIS A 35 -23.24 -10.12 9.82
CA HIS A 35 -23.01 -8.73 9.46
C HIS A 35 -21.53 -8.49 9.21
N TRP A 36 -21.19 -8.11 7.99
CA TRP A 36 -19.84 -7.85 7.56
C TRP A 36 -19.56 -6.34 7.51
N VAL A 37 -18.42 -5.94 8.02
CA VAL A 37 -17.89 -4.58 7.91
C VAL A 37 -16.47 -4.67 7.35
N VAL A 38 -16.24 -4.03 6.21
CA VAL A 38 -14.92 -3.94 5.57
C VAL A 38 -14.46 -2.50 5.65
N THR A 39 -13.36 -2.26 6.37
CA THR A 39 -12.81 -0.92 6.63
C THR A 39 -11.41 -0.81 6.02
N PRO A 40 -11.18 0.08 5.06
CA PRO A 40 -9.86 0.34 4.50
C PRO A 40 -9.04 1.26 5.40
N SER A 41 -7.73 1.03 5.43
CA SER A 41 -6.73 1.91 6.01
C SER A 41 -5.45 1.85 5.18
N ARG A 42 -4.57 2.86 5.30
CA ARG A 42 -3.25 2.78 4.67
C ARG A 42 -2.43 1.67 5.30
N ALA A 43 -1.64 1.00 4.49
CA ALA A 43 -0.67 0.01 4.94
C ALA A 43 0.72 0.35 4.39
N SER A 44 1.74 -0.16 5.07
CA SER A 44 3.09 -0.24 4.55
C SER A 44 3.35 -1.67 4.09
N TYR A 45 4.03 -1.83 2.98
CA TYR A 45 4.48 -3.12 2.49
C TYR A 45 5.91 -3.02 1.96
N ALA A 46 6.81 -3.78 2.55
CA ALA A 46 8.19 -3.93 2.09
C ALA A 46 8.42 -5.35 1.60
N PRO A 47 8.72 -5.56 0.31
CA PRO A 47 9.04 -6.89 -0.21
C PRO A 47 10.33 -7.42 0.42
N PRO A 48 10.44 -8.75 0.62
CA PRO A 48 11.62 -9.36 1.23
C PRO A 48 12.88 -9.20 0.36
N GLY A 49 14.06 -9.27 0.98
CA GLY A 49 15.34 -9.30 0.27
C GLY A 49 15.97 -7.93 -0.02
N TRP A 50 15.34 -6.81 0.36
CA TRP A 50 15.81 -5.46 0.07
C TRP A 50 16.03 -4.62 1.33
N PRO A 51 17.00 -4.98 2.20
CA PRO A 51 17.26 -4.23 3.42
C PRO A 51 17.78 -2.81 3.10
N GLY A 52 17.26 -1.83 3.82
CA GLY A 52 17.63 -0.42 3.68
C GLY A 52 16.97 0.32 2.52
N PHE A 53 16.15 -0.36 1.70
CA PHE A 53 15.29 0.31 0.73
C PHE A 53 13.97 0.73 1.40
N GLY A 54 13.55 1.98 1.18
CA GLY A 54 12.22 2.47 1.50
C GLY A 54 11.26 2.17 0.35
N PHE A 55 10.20 1.45 0.64
CA PHE A 55 9.10 1.16 -0.31
C PHE A 55 7.87 1.99 -0.01
N ASP A 56 7.95 2.79 1.04
CA ASP A 56 6.85 3.64 1.45
C ASP A 56 6.73 4.84 0.51
N ASN A 57 5.52 5.09 0.12
CA ASN A 57 5.16 6.34 -0.46
C ASN A 57 4.93 7.32 0.70
N ASN A 58 5.99 7.98 1.17
CA ASN A 58 5.88 9.17 2.04
C ASN A 58 5.30 10.33 1.23
N PHE A 59 4.22 10.03 0.51
CA PHE A 59 3.39 11.02 -0.11
C PHE A 59 3.00 12.00 0.98
N ASP A 60 3.35 13.26 0.81
CA ASP A 60 3.06 14.29 1.78
C ASP A 60 1.55 14.29 2.04
N PHE A 61 1.16 13.59 3.11
CA PHE A 61 -0.23 13.43 3.53
C PHE A 61 -0.91 14.80 3.70
N TYR A 62 -0.13 15.81 4.08
CA TYR A 62 -0.63 17.16 4.27
C TYR A 62 -0.90 17.85 2.93
N GLN A 63 -0.01 17.73 1.96
CA GLN A 63 -0.22 18.28 0.61
C GLN A 63 -1.41 17.59 -0.08
N TRP A 64 -1.52 16.30 0.08
CA TRP A 64 -2.64 15.53 -0.43
C TRP A 64 -3.96 15.84 0.32
N MET A 65 -3.95 16.02 1.64
CA MET A 65 -5.12 16.47 2.41
C MET A 65 -5.57 17.87 1.98
N GLU A 66 -4.62 18.75 1.66
CA GLU A 66 -4.91 20.11 1.19
C GLU A 66 -5.56 20.10 -0.19
N GLU A 67 -5.03 19.32 -1.13
CA GLU A 67 -5.62 19.13 -2.47
C GLU A 67 -7.02 18.50 -2.40
N ARG A 68 -7.25 17.56 -1.49
CA ARG A 68 -8.56 16.94 -1.28
C ARG A 68 -9.56 17.79 -0.52
N ARG A 69 -9.10 18.60 0.42
CA ARG A 69 -9.93 19.57 1.13
C ARG A 69 -10.51 20.60 0.16
N LEU A 70 -9.78 20.94 -0.89
CA LEU A 70 -10.26 21.79 -1.99
C LEU A 70 -11.24 21.06 -2.93
N ASN A 71 -11.18 19.74 -3.03
CA ASN A 71 -12.00 18.93 -3.94
C ASN A 71 -13.14 18.15 -3.29
N GLN A 72 -13.42 18.36 -1.99
CA GLN A 72 -14.55 17.75 -1.22
C GLN A 72 -14.74 16.23 -1.42
N VAL A 73 -13.69 15.46 -1.44
CA VAL A 73 -13.81 13.99 -1.49
C VAL A 73 -13.92 13.42 -0.08
N ASP A 74 -15.10 12.90 0.22
CA ASP A 74 -15.51 12.41 1.54
C ASP A 74 -14.73 11.14 1.95
N PHE A 75 -14.06 11.15 3.11
CA PHE A 75 -13.31 10.00 3.67
C PHE A 75 -14.20 8.80 4.05
N LYS A 76 -15.51 8.93 3.95
CA LYS A 76 -16.48 7.86 4.23
C LYS A 76 -16.63 6.82 3.11
N GLU A 77 -16.03 7.03 1.95
CA GLU A 77 -16.21 6.15 0.78
C GLU A 77 -15.52 4.77 0.86
N GLY A 78 -14.89 4.43 1.98
CA GLY A 78 -14.14 3.17 2.09
C GLY A 78 -14.81 2.05 2.87
N GLN A 79 -15.67 2.37 3.84
CA GLN A 79 -16.31 1.35 4.67
C GLN A 79 -17.50 0.74 3.93
N LYS A 80 -17.47 -0.59 3.76
CA LYS A 80 -18.60 -1.35 3.20
C LYS A 80 -19.23 -2.21 4.26
N THR A 81 -20.55 -2.14 4.35
CA THR A 81 -21.36 -3.00 5.20
C THR A 81 -22.16 -3.96 4.31
N LEU A 82 -22.07 -5.24 4.61
CA LEU A 82 -22.71 -6.31 3.86
C LEU A 82 -23.38 -7.27 4.84
N THR A 83 -24.41 -7.97 4.40
CA THR A 83 -25.11 -8.97 5.19
C THR A 83 -25.09 -10.31 4.49
N GLY A 84 -25.08 -11.37 5.27
CA GLY A 84 -25.14 -12.74 4.80
C GLY A 84 -25.77 -13.65 5.83
N THR A 85 -25.75 -14.94 5.54
CA THR A 85 -26.18 -16.00 6.47
C THR A 85 -25.12 -17.09 6.48
N THR A 86 -25.03 -17.82 7.60
CA THR A 86 -24.17 -19.00 7.68
C THR A 86 -24.85 -20.20 7.02
N GLY A 87 -24.06 -21.05 6.38
CA GLY A 87 -24.50 -22.36 5.88
C GLY A 87 -24.71 -23.38 6.99
N SER A 88 -25.06 -24.62 6.61
CA SER A 88 -25.29 -25.74 7.54
C SER A 88 -24.05 -26.10 8.37
N ASP A 89 -22.87 -25.78 7.90
CA ASP A 89 -21.58 -25.97 8.59
C ASP A 89 -21.19 -24.80 9.52
N GLY A 90 -22.02 -23.75 9.57
CA GLY A 90 -21.78 -22.52 10.31
C GLY A 90 -20.82 -21.55 9.64
N SER A 91 -20.50 -21.75 8.36
CA SER A 91 -19.63 -20.84 7.62
C SER A 91 -20.42 -19.82 6.79
N SER A 92 -19.83 -18.63 6.64
CA SER A 92 -20.30 -17.59 5.71
C SER A 92 -19.09 -17.03 4.97
N THR A 93 -19.12 -17.02 3.65
CA THR A 93 -18.02 -16.52 2.83
C THR A 93 -18.42 -15.25 2.12
N LEU A 94 -17.58 -14.22 2.26
CA LEU A 94 -17.68 -12.95 1.57
C LEU A 94 -16.61 -12.87 0.49
N ALA A 95 -17.02 -12.79 -0.78
CA ALA A 95 -16.11 -12.50 -1.89
C ALA A 95 -15.96 -10.99 -2.06
N VAL A 96 -14.76 -10.47 -1.83
CA VAL A 96 -14.43 -9.04 -2.00
C VAL A 96 -13.52 -8.87 -3.19
N LYS A 97 -13.96 -8.10 -4.18
CA LYS A 97 -13.15 -7.70 -5.32
C LYS A 97 -12.61 -6.28 -5.10
N PHE A 98 -11.29 -6.14 -5.14
CA PHE A 98 -10.61 -4.84 -4.98
C PHE A 98 -10.39 -4.23 -6.37
N ILE A 99 -11.31 -3.38 -6.83
CA ILE A 99 -11.28 -2.78 -8.17
C ILE A 99 -10.61 -1.40 -8.21
N SER A 100 -10.50 -0.74 -7.08
CA SER A 100 -9.83 0.54 -6.95
C SER A 100 -9.30 0.73 -5.54
N THR A 101 -8.22 1.47 -5.42
CA THR A 101 -7.75 2.00 -4.14
C THR A 101 -7.90 3.51 -4.17
N PRO A 102 -8.24 4.15 -3.05
CA PRO A 102 -8.31 5.63 -2.99
C PRO A 102 -6.93 6.26 -3.23
N TYR A 103 -5.85 5.50 -3.12
CA TYR A 103 -4.47 5.95 -3.27
C TYR A 103 -3.61 4.91 -3.98
N PRO A 104 -2.53 5.32 -4.69
CA PRO A 104 -1.55 4.41 -5.25
C PRO A 104 -0.55 3.91 -4.19
N VAL A 105 -1.07 3.47 -3.05
CA VAL A 105 -0.31 2.93 -1.93
C VAL A 105 -0.93 1.62 -1.46
N PRO A 106 -0.19 0.73 -0.81
CA PRO A 106 -0.76 -0.45 -0.19
C PRO A 106 -1.86 -0.08 0.81
N MET A 107 -2.95 -0.82 0.78
CA MET A 107 -4.11 -0.64 1.66
C MET A 107 -4.32 -1.89 2.48
N SER A 108 -4.57 -1.71 3.78
CA SER A 108 -5.07 -2.78 4.66
C SER A 108 -6.58 -2.70 4.71
N TYR A 109 -7.24 -3.81 4.47
CA TYR A 109 -8.68 -3.96 4.60
C TYR A 109 -8.96 -4.82 5.82
N GLN A 110 -9.49 -4.20 6.87
CA GLN A 110 -9.97 -4.91 8.04
C GLN A 110 -11.37 -5.44 7.77
N CYS A 111 -11.53 -6.75 7.79
CA CYS A 111 -12.79 -7.45 7.52
C CYS A 111 -13.32 -8.03 8.83
N GLN A 112 -14.36 -7.42 9.34
CA GLN A 112 -15.02 -7.81 10.58
C GLN A 112 -16.32 -8.56 10.25
N ALA A 113 -16.52 -9.73 10.84
CA ALA A 113 -17.78 -10.46 10.81
C ALA A 113 -18.41 -10.51 12.20
N THR A 114 -19.67 -10.16 12.28
CA THR A 114 -20.48 -10.31 13.47
C THR A 114 -21.59 -11.31 13.18
N VAL A 115 -21.63 -12.42 13.92
CA VAL A 115 -22.65 -13.46 13.80
C VAL A 115 -23.59 -13.38 14.99
N ALA A 116 -24.88 -13.45 14.74
CA ALA A 116 -25.92 -13.46 15.78
C ALA A 116 -26.57 -14.86 15.86
N ASP A 117 -26.68 -15.42 17.07
CA ASP A 117 -27.38 -16.67 17.30
C ASP A 117 -28.92 -16.47 17.45
N VAL A 118 -29.63 -17.56 17.62
CA VAL A 118 -31.08 -17.57 17.85
C VAL A 118 -31.49 -16.84 19.12
N ASN A 119 -30.61 -16.70 20.10
CA ASN A 119 -30.83 -15.99 21.36
C ASN A 119 -30.45 -14.51 21.27
N ARG A 120 -30.08 -14.02 20.08
CA ARG A 120 -29.58 -12.67 19.81
C ARG A 120 -28.24 -12.35 20.48
N GLN A 121 -27.48 -13.37 20.88
CA GLN A 121 -26.10 -13.18 21.29
C GLN A 121 -25.24 -13.01 20.05
N THR A 122 -24.28 -12.09 20.11
CA THR A 122 -23.43 -11.77 18.98
C THR A 122 -21.98 -12.05 19.29
N TRP A 123 -21.28 -12.62 18.31
CA TRP A 123 -19.83 -12.81 18.33
C TRP A 123 -19.21 -12.10 17.14
N THR A 124 -18.14 -11.42 17.41
CA THR A 124 -17.41 -10.65 16.39
C THR A 124 -15.97 -11.13 16.33
N ASP A 125 -15.49 -11.34 15.13
CA ASP A 125 -14.08 -11.61 14.86
C ASP A 125 -13.63 -10.85 13.61
N THR A 126 -12.30 -10.69 13.47
CA THR A 126 -11.71 -9.79 12.49
C THR A 126 -10.48 -10.41 11.85
N THR A 127 -10.33 -10.23 10.55
CA THR A 127 -9.09 -10.47 9.81
C THR A 127 -8.69 -9.23 9.04
N SER A 128 -7.41 -9.11 8.69
CA SER A 128 -6.91 -8.02 7.87
C SER A 128 -6.14 -8.57 6.68
N ILE A 129 -6.34 -7.96 5.53
CA ILE A 129 -5.63 -8.29 4.30
C ILE A 129 -4.98 -7.03 3.74
N VAL A 130 -3.78 -7.18 3.17
CA VAL A 130 -3.08 -6.08 2.49
C VAL A 130 -3.21 -6.27 0.99
N VAL A 131 -3.62 -5.20 0.32
CA VAL A 131 -3.78 -5.14 -1.14
C VAL A 131 -2.84 -4.08 -1.68
N SER A 132 -1.94 -4.50 -2.57
CA SER A 132 -1.02 -3.61 -3.28
C SER A 132 -1.69 -2.97 -4.48
N PRO A 133 -1.36 -1.70 -4.81
CA PRO A 133 -1.92 -1.02 -5.98
C PRO A 133 -1.40 -1.61 -7.29
N SER A 134 -0.26 -2.29 -7.27
CA SER A 134 0.44 -2.88 -8.43
C SER A 134 1.07 -4.21 -8.04
N ASP A 135 1.38 -5.07 -9.01
CA ASP A 135 2.20 -6.27 -8.83
C ASP A 135 3.72 -5.97 -8.78
N LEU A 136 4.08 -4.70 -8.96
CA LEU A 136 5.42 -4.18 -8.75
C LEU A 136 5.51 -3.41 -7.43
N CYS A 137 6.70 -3.46 -6.84
CA CYS A 137 7.15 -2.56 -5.78
C CYS A 137 8.35 -1.77 -6.29
N VAL A 138 8.36 -0.48 -6.04
CA VAL A 138 9.52 0.38 -6.27
C VAL A 138 10.11 0.74 -4.92
N GLY A 139 11.43 0.66 -4.80
CA GLY A 139 12.15 1.05 -3.59
C GLY A 139 13.26 2.04 -3.88
N ILE A 140 13.50 2.94 -2.94
CA ILE A 140 14.60 3.91 -2.97
C ILE A 140 15.47 3.70 -1.74
N LYS A 141 16.78 3.75 -1.94
CA LYS A 141 17.76 3.72 -0.85
C LYS A 141 18.71 4.89 -0.99
N LYS A 142 18.91 5.63 0.08
CA LYS A 142 19.92 6.68 0.19
C LYS A 142 21.20 6.15 0.82
N ASP A 143 22.34 6.72 0.44
CA ASP A 143 23.65 6.32 0.93
C ASP A 143 23.97 6.82 2.33
N LYS A 144 23.29 7.89 2.80
CA LYS A 144 23.49 8.49 4.11
C LYS A 144 22.19 8.81 4.81
N PRO A 145 22.15 8.81 6.15
CA PRO A 145 20.96 9.19 6.92
C PRO A 145 20.72 10.70 6.92
N TYR A 146 21.74 11.53 6.72
CA TYR A 146 21.68 13.01 6.68
C TYR A 146 22.69 13.55 5.67
N TYR A 147 22.46 14.76 5.19
CA TYR A 147 23.26 15.44 4.20
C TYR A 147 23.53 16.88 4.62
N LEU A 148 24.60 17.45 4.08
CA LEU A 148 24.98 18.86 4.22
C LEU A 148 24.87 19.56 2.86
N GLU A 149 24.79 20.87 2.91
CA GLU A 149 24.81 21.72 1.70
C GLU A 149 26.02 21.40 0.81
N GLY A 150 25.76 21.20 -0.47
CA GLY A 150 26.80 20.85 -1.45
C GLY A 150 27.23 19.39 -1.48
N ASP A 151 26.67 18.55 -0.60
CA ASP A 151 26.96 17.12 -0.61
C ASP A 151 26.57 16.47 -1.94
N LEU A 152 27.27 15.39 -2.25
CA LEU A 152 26.92 14.47 -3.31
C LEU A 152 26.01 13.40 -2.74
N VAL A 153 24.80 13.30 -3.28
CA VAL A 153 23.80 12.31 -2.90
C VAL A 153 23.83 11.15 -3.88
N ASN A 154 23.87 9.92 -3.36
CA ASN A 154 23.75 8.71 -4.17
C ASN A 154 22.45 8.00 -3.76
N LEU A 155 21.57 7.81 -4.72
CA LEU A 155 20.34 7.04 -4.56
C LEU A 155 20.42 5.75 -5.37
N GLU A 156 19.95 4.67 -4.78
CA GLU A 156 19.77 3.38 -5.45
C GLU A 156 18.26 3.11 -5.59
N PHE A 157 17.87 2.57 -6.73
CA PHE A 157 16.49 2.28 -7.09
C PHE A 157 16.32 0.81 -7.41
N VAL A 158 15.24 0.22 -6.94
CA VAL A 158 14.85 -1.15 -7.25
C VAL A 158 13.42 -1.20 -7.73
N ALA A 159 13.13 -2.06 -8.72
CA ALA A 159 11.79 -2.54 -9.00
C ALA A 159 11.78 -4.05 -8.82
N CYS A 160 10.87 -4.56 -8.02
CA CYS A 160 10.72 -5.99 -7.75
C CYS A 160 9.25 -6.36 -7.69
N ASP A 161 8.94 -7.67 -7.74
CA ASP A 161 7.59 -8.12 -7.44
C ASP A 161 7.32 -8.13 -5.92
N LEU A 162 6.09 -8.45 -5.55
CA LEU A 162 5.68 -8.49 -4.16
C LEU A 162 6.45 -9.54 -3.32
N ASN A 163 7.07 -10.53 -3.96
CA ASN A 163 7.93 -11.52 -3.29
C ASN A 163 9.40 -11.10 -3.23
N GLY A 164 9.73 -9.88 -3.67
CA GLY A 164 11.08 -9.33 -3.65
C GLY A 164 11.97 -9.75 -4.82
N LYS A 165 11.45 -10.44 -5.83
CA LYS A 165 12.23 -10.81 -7.01
C LYS A 165 12.41 -9.61 -7.92
N LEU A 166 13.67 -9.25 -8.21
CA LEU A 166 14.02 -8.13 -9.10
C LEU A 166 13.36 -8.27 -10.47
N LYS A 167 12.82 -7.19 -10.98
CA LYS A 167 12.20 -7.08 -12.31
C LYS A 167 13.14 -6.32 -13.25
N SER A 168 14.08 -7.06 -13.85
CA SER A 168 14.98 -6.51 -14.86
C SER A 168 14.22 -6.01 -16.09
N GLY A 169 14.68 -4.94 -16.69
CA GLY A 169 14.04 -4.28 -17.84
C GLY A 169 12.92 -3.30 -17.45
N THR A 170 12.59 -3.16 -16.16
CA THR A 170 11.56 -2.23 -15.72
C THR A 170 12.06 -0.79 -15.83
N PRO A 171 11.37 0.09 -16.58
CA PRO A 171 11.64 1.52 -16.56
C PRO A 171 11.09 2.15 -15.27
N ILE A 172 11.87 3.06 -14.69
CA ILE A 172 11.50 3.87 -13.54
C ILE A 172 11.61 5.33 -13.91
N ASP A 173 10.53 6.08 -13.79
CA ASP A 173 10.53 7.52 -13.91
C ASP A 173 10.88 8.14 -12.56
N VAL A 174 11.91 8.97 -12.53
CA VAL A 174 12.42 9.60 -11.31
C VAL A 174 12.21 11.11 -11.41
N GLU A 175 11.60 11.68 -10.40
CA GLU A 175 11.48 13.12 -10.22
C GLU A 175 12.19 13.52 -8.93
N LEU A 176 13.22 14.36 -9.07
CA LEU A 176 13.98 14.95 -7.97
C LEU A 176 13.58 16.41 -7.81
N LYS A 177 13.16 16.78 -6.60
CA LYS A 177 12.80 18.14 -6.22
C LYS A 177 13.71 18.59 -5.09
N GLN A 178 14.39 19.71 -5.25
CA GLN A 178 15.18 20.38 -4.22
C GLN A 178 14.47 21.69 -3.83
N LEU A 179 14.35 21.95 -2.53
CA LEU A 179 13.78 23.19 -1.99
C LEU A 179 14.89 24.03 -1.36
N ASP A 180 14.90 25.31 -1.68
CA ASP A 180 15.79 26.27 -1.01
C ASP A 180 15.16 26.90 0.25
N SER A 181 15.89 27.80 0.90
CA SER A 181 15.43 28.50 2.11
C SER A 181 14.20 29.38 1.87
N GLU A 182 13.93 29.77 0.64
CA GLU A 182 12.75 30.55 0.26
C GLU A 182 11.58 29.66 -0.19
N GLN A 183 11.68 28.31 0.00
CA GLN A 183 10.73 27.30 -0.44
C GLN A 183 10.55 27.25 -1.97
N LYS A 184 11.50 27.78 -2.71
CA LYS A 184 11.51 27.68 -4.17
C LYS A 184 12.02 26.29 -4.57
N ALA A 185 11.24 25.62 -5.44
CA ALA A 185 11.56 24.30 -5.90
C ALA A 185 12.37 24.31 -7.21
N THR A 186 13.45 23.54 -7.24
CA THR A 186 14.13 23.13 -8.46
C THR A 186 13.82 21.67 -8.72
N THR A 187 13.19 21.36 -9.87
CA THR A 187 12.77 19.99 -10.22
C THR A 187 13.56 19.48 -11.41
N SER A 188 14.05 18.25 -11.33
CA SER A 188 14.64 17.53 -12.45
C SER A 188 13.97 16.17 -12.62
N LYS A 189 13.85 15.72 -13.88
CA LYS A 189 13.23 14.44 -14.23
C LYS A 189 14.23 13.59 -15.01
N SER A 190 14.24 12.30 -14.73
CA SER A 190 15.06 11.31 -15.44
C SER A 190 14.31 9.99 -15.51
N SER A 191 14.70 9.13 -16.45
CA SER A 191 14.20 7.77 -16.53
C SER A 191 15.40 6.82 -16.42
N LEU A 192 15.26 5.82 -15.56
CA LEU A 192 16.24 4.78 -15.33
C LEU A 192 15.63 3.44 -15.73
N THR A 193 16.48 2.47 -16.08
CA THR A 193 16.05 1.09 -16.33
C THR A 193 16.74 0.16 -15.34
N ILE A 194 15.98 -0.66 -14.64
CA ILE A 194 16.51 -1.71 -13.77
C ILE A 194 17.19 -2.78 -14.62
N ALA A 195 18.46 -3.05 -14.36
CA ALA A 195 19.21 -4.12 -14.99
C ALA A 195 19.18 -5.41 -14.13
N SER A 196 20.33 -6.05 -13.94
CA SER A 196 20.50 -7.19 -13.03
C SER A 196 20.74 -6.77 -11.56
N GLU A 197 20.87 -5.48 -11.32
CA GLU A 197 21.13 -4.87 -10.02
C GLU A 197 20.36 -3.54 -9.90
N PRO A 198 20.26 -2.94 -8.69
CA PRO A 198 19.64 -1.64 -8.49
C PRO A 198 20.25 -0.56 -9.38
N ALA A 199 19.38 0.27 -9.98
CA ALA A 199 19.83 1.43 -10.75
C ALA A 199 20.33 2.53 -9.79
N LYS A 200 21.24 3.38 -10.27
CA LYS A 200 21.86 4.43 -9.46
C LYS A 200 21.63 5.80 -10.08
N LEU A 201 21.36 6.76 -9.23
CA LEU A 201 21.29 8.18 -9.56
C LEU A 201 22.18 8.96 -8.60
N GLN A 202 23.02 9.83 -9.16
CA GLN A 202 23.86 10.71 -8.37
C GLN A 202 23.56 12.16 -8.73
N PHE A 203 23.42 13.01 -7.71
CA PHE A 203 23.25 14.44 -7.90
C PHE A 203 23.92 15.21 -6.77
N ARG A 204 24.20 16.48 -7.02
CA ARG A 204 24.74 17.38 -6.01
C ARG A 204 23.66 18.29 -5.45
N LEU A 205 23.64 18.45 -4.13
CA LEU A 205 22.79 19.44 -3.49
C LEU A 205 23.24 20.85 -3.86
N ALA A 206 22.29 21.64 -4.36
CA ALA A 206 22.57 23.04 -4.67
C ALA A 206 22.85 23.83 -3.38
N LYS A 207 23.57 24.94 -3.53
CA LYS A 207 23.72 25.89 -2.42
C LYS A 207 22.34 26.39 -2.00
N SER A 208 22.17 26.59 -0.69
CA SER A 208 20.90 26.98 -0.04
C SER A 208 19.78 25.94 -0.10
N THR A 209 20.03 24.70 -0.55
CA THR A 209 19.06 23.62 -0.44
C THR A 209 18.82 23.26 1.02
N THR A 210 17.57 23.31 1.46
CA THR A 210 17.16 22.95 2.84
C THR A 210 16.54 21.55 2.93
N SER A 211 16.04 21.04 1.80
CA SER A 211 15.51 19.68 1.72
C SER A 211 15.47 19.20 0.27
N PHE A 212 15.45 17.89 0.10
CA PHE A 212 15.10 17.30 -1.18
C PHE A 212 14.05 16.19 -1.02
N SER A 213 13.27 15.97 -2.05
CA SER A 213 12.45 14.78 -2.21
C SER A 213 12.72 14.12 -3.57
N CYS A 214 12.80 12.81 -3.57
CA CYS A 214 12.96 12.00 -4.78
C CYS A 214 11.81 11.02 -4.87
N SER A 215 11.00 11.12 -5.91
CA SER A 215 9.96 10.15 -6.22
C SER A 215 10.38 9.26 -7.37
N ALA A 216 10.09 7.97 -7.25
CA ALA A 216 10.35 6.97 -8.26
C ALA A 216 9.05 6.24 -8.60
N THR A 217 8.70 6.16 -9.88
CA THR A 217 7.44 5.58 -10.33
C THR A 217 7.70 4.55 -11.42
N ALA A 218 7.08 3.39 -11.30
CA ALA A 218 7.06 2.36 -12.33
C ALA A 218 5.61 1.93 -12.62
N ARG A 219 5.41 1.30 -13.78
CA ARG A 219 4.13 0.72 -14.17
C ARG A 219 4.29 -0.76 -14.43
N ASP A 220 3.33 -1.54 -13.94
CA ASP A 220 3.27 -2.97 -14.24
C ASP A 220 2.64 -3.23 -15.63
N ALA A 221 2.55 -4.51 -16.01
CA ALA A 221 1.96 -4.92 -17.29
C ALA A 221 0.47 -4.53 -17.43
N GLY A 222 -0.23 -4.35 -16.31
CA GLY A 222 -1.61 -3.84 -16.26
C GLY A 222 -1.71 -2.32 -16.23
N SER A 223 -0.61 -1.59 -16.43
CA SER A 223 -0.51 -0.13 -16.31
C SER A 223 -0.80 0.44 -14.92
N ARG A 224 -0.82 -0.42 -13.90
CA ARG A 224 -0.98 -0.01 -12.50
C ARG A 224 0.32 0.62 -12.00
N VAL A 225 0.22 1.58 -11.12
CA VAL A 225 1.35 2.41 -10.70
C VAL A 225 1.91 1.93 -9.36
N ALA A 226 3.23 1.74 -9.32
CA ALA A 226 4.01 1.60 -8.11
C ALA A 226 4.87 2.84 -7.92
N THR A 227 4.87 3.42 -6.73
CA THR A 227 5.63 4.65 -6.43
C THR A 227 6.30 4.54 -5.07
N ALA A 228 7.53 5.03 -4.98
CA ALA A 228 8.24 5.28 -3.72
C ALA A 228 8.69 6.73 -3.65
N VAL A 229 8.78 7.26 -2.44
CA VAL A 229 9.28 8.63 -2.20
C VAL A 229 10.28 8.59 -1.06
N GLU A 230 11.45 9.16 -1.28
CA GLU A 230 12.50 9.36 -0.27
C GLU A 230 12.72 10.85 -0.08
N GLN A 231 12.86 11.27 1.18
CA GLN A 231 13.05 12.67 1.54
C GLN A 231 14.20 12.82 2.53
N ALA A 232 14.84 13.96 2.49
CA ALA A 232 15.81 14.35 3.51
C ALA A 232 15.81 15.88 3.71
N SER A 233 15.95 16.27 4.97
CA SER A 233 16.32 17.64 5.36
C SER A 233 17.84 17.78 5.35
N ILE A 234 18.32 19.01 5.09
CA ILE A 234 19.74 19.37 4.99
C ILE A 234 20.09 20.33 6.10
#